data_5bffef464b8805ffbcc112eb49b49d3b
#
_entry.id   5bffef464b8805ffbcc112eb49b49d3b
#
_cell.length_a   1.000
_cell.length_b   1.000
_cell.length_c   1.000
_cell.angle_alpha   90.00
_cell.angle_beta   90.00
_cell.angle_gamma   90.00
#
_symmetry.space_group_name_H-M   'P 1'
#
loop_
_entity.id
_entity.type
_entity.pdbx_description
1 polymer ?
#
loop_
_entity_poly.entity_id
_entity_poly.type
_entity_poly.pdbx_seq_one_letter_code
_entity_poly.pdbx_strand_id
1 'polypeptide(L)'
;MAGLYFDEFEIGQVFDHPVRRTVTEMDNVLFSTLTLNMQPLHIDFDFASRTEFGKPLVNSLFTLGLMIGISVGDTTLGTTVGNLGMTDVRFPHPVFHGDTLHIRTTVLTRRESKSRPTQGIVEFKHQAFNQRDEEVAVCTRQALMHKRPQKAA
;
A
#
# COMPACT_ATOMS: atom_id res chain seq x y z
N MET A 1 -16.22 3.51 9.71
CA MET A 1 -15.71 2.59 10.75
C MET A 1 -14.26 2.99 11.00
N ALA A 2 -13.76 2.88 12.25
CA ALA A 2 -12.34 3.07 12.54
C ALA A 2 -11.57 1.78 12.19
N GLY A 3 -10.26 1.91 11.95
CA GLY A 3 -9.39 0.75 11.84
C GLY A 3 -9.24 0.03 13.18
N LEU A 4 -8.42 -1.01 13.20
CA LEU A 4 -8.16 -1.82 14.39
C LEU A 4 -7.09 -1.17 15.28
N TYR A 5 -7.22 -1.32 16.59
CA TYR A 5 -6.17 -0.99 17.54
C TYR A 5 -5.12 -2.12 17.59
N PHE A 6 -3.94 -1.81 18.14
CA PHE A 6 -2.85 -2.78 18.30
C PHE A 6 -3.30 -4.13 18.88
N ASP A 7 -4.17 -4.08 19.89
CA ASP A 7 -4.61 -5.26 20.64
C ASP A 7 -5.52 -6.19 19.83
N GLU A 8 -6.09 -5.68 18.73
CA GLU A 8 -7.08 -6.37 17.91
C GLU A 8 -6.47 -7.12 16.71
N PHE A 9 -5.19 -6.92 16.44
CA PHE A 9 -4.50 -7.67 15.38
C PHE A 9 -4.06 -9.04 15.88
N GLU A 10 -4.23 -10.05 15.04
CA GLU A 10 -3.74 -11.41 15.27
C GLU A 10 -2.65 -11.76 14.25
N ILE A 11 -1.57 -12.42 14.72
CA ILE A 11 -0.51 -12.87 13.81
C ILE A 11 -1.08 -13.92 12.86
N GLY A 12 -0.80 -13.77 11.56
CA GLY A 12 -1.37 -14.60 10.50
C GLY A 12 -2.74 -14.14 10.00
N GLN A 13 -3.36 -13.13 10.62
CA GLN A 13 -4.63 -12.56 10.14
C GLN A 13 -4.45 -12.00 8.72
N VAL A 14 -5.42 -12.29 7.85
CA VAL A 14 -5.43 -11.87 6.45
C VAL A 14 -6.64 -10.95 6.21
N PHE A 15 -6.39 -9.84 5.53
CA PHE A 15 -7.40 -8.90 5.04
C PHE A 15 -7.40 -8.94 3.51
N ASP A 16 -8.45 -9.45 2.90
CA ASP A 16 -8.73 -9.23 1.49
C ASP A 16 -9.61 -7.97 1.40
N HIS A 17 -8.99 -6.84 0.99
CA HIS A 17 -9.66 -5.54 1.02
C HIS A 17 -10.76 -5.47 -0.05
N PRO A 18 -11.98 -5.01 0.30
CA PRO A 18 -13.10 -4.99 -0.64
C PRO A 18 -12.95 -3.92 -1.73
N VAL A 19 -12.12 -2.91 -1.49
CA VAL A 19 -11.89 -1.82 -2.43
C VAL A 19 -11.00 -2.31 -3.58
N ARG A 20 -11.54 -2.20 -4.79
CA ARG A 20 -10.80 -2.41 -6.04
C ARG A 20 -10.75 -1.08 -6.78
N ARG A 21 -9.62 -0.76 -7.42
CA ARG A 21 -9.47 0.51 -8.10
C ARG A 21 -8.75 0.36 -9.43
N THR A 22 -9.36 0.88 -10.48
CA THR A 22 -8.73 0.98 -11.80
C THR A 22 -7.78 2.18 -11.83
N VAL A 23 -6.55 1.92 -12.25
CA VAL A 23 -5.52 2.95 -12.45
C VAL A 23 -5.78 3.66 -13.77
N THR A 24 -5.89 4.98 -13.72
CA THR A 24 -6.14 5.82 -14.89
C THR A 24 -4.88 6.52 -15.36
N GLU A 25 -4.92 7.04 -16.60
CA GLU A 25 -3.87 7.89 -17.14
C GLU A 25 -3.61 9.12 -16.24
N MET A 26 -4.71 9.76 -15.77
CA MET A 26 -4.63 10.92 -14.89
C MET A 26 -3.86 10.60 -13.59
N ASP A 27 -4.07 9.44 -13.00
CA ASP A 27 -3.34 9.03 -11.79
C ASP A 27 -1.84 9.03 -12.02
N ASN A 28 -1.40 8.42 -13.12
CA ASN A 28 0.01 8.26 -13.43
C ASN A 28 0.68 9.61 -13.76
N VAL A 29 0.08 10.38 -14.66
CA VAL A 29 0.61 11.67 -15.10
C VAL A 29 0.63 12.67 -13.93
N LEU A 30 -0.48 12.77 -13.18
CA LEU A 30 -0.56 13.69 -12.03
C LEU A 30 0.44 13.33 -10.95
N PHE A 31 0.51 12.05 -10.56
CA PHE A 31 1.46 11.61 -9.53
C PHE A 31 2.90 11.85 -9.95
N SER A 32 3.27 11.48 -11.19
CA SER A 32 4.63 11.65 -11.69
C SER A 32 5.03 13.12 -11.76
N THR A 33 4.14 14.01 -12.19
CA THR A 33 4.42 15.46 -12.25
C THR A 33 4.48 16.09 -10.86
N LEU A 34 3.58 15.75 -9.95
CA LEU A 34 3.61 16.24 -8.56
C LEU A 34 4.88 15.83 -7.81
N THR A 35 5.41 14.66 -8.11
CA THR A 35 6.65 14.15 -7.48
C THR A 35 7.93 14.52 -8.28
N LEU A 36 7.80 15.33 -9.33
CA LEU A 36 8.90 15.74 -10.23
C LEU A 36 9.61 14.55 -10.90
N ASN A 37 8.94 13.40 -11.02
CA ASN A 37 9.45 12.28 -11.78
C ASN A 37 9.12 12.46 -13.27
N MET A 38 10.01 13.12 -13.96
CA MET A 38 9.87 13.47 -15.39
C MET A 38 10.31 12.32 -16.32
N GLN A 39 10.37 11.08 -15.85
CA GLN A 39 10.73 9.93 -16.67
C GLN A 39 9.73 9.78 -17.84
N PRO A 40 10.20 9.87 -19.11
CA PRO A 40 9.29 9.84 -20.26
C PRO A 40 8.45 8.56 -20.34
N LEU A 41 8.94 7.46 -19.80
CA LEU A 41 8.19 6.20 -19.74
C LEU A 41 6.82 6.33 -19.07
N HIS A 42 6.62 7.32 -18.19
CA HIS A 42 5.36 7.55 -17.48
C HIS A 42 4.46 8.59 -18.16
N ILE A 43 5.05 9.60 -18.81
CA ILE A 43 4.32 10.81 -19.20
C ILE A 43 4.40 11.15 -20.70
N ASP A 44 5.35 10.55 -21.44
CA ASP A 44 5.49 10.73 -22.88
C ASP A 44 5.04 9.45 -23.60
N PHE A 45 3.84 9.50 -24.16
CA PHE A 45 3.19 8.34 -24.74
C PHE A 45 3.83 7.90 -26.06
N ASP A 46 4.37 8.86 -26.83
CA ASP A 46 5.11 8.54 -28.03
C ASP A 46 6.43 7.84 -27.70
N PHE A 47 7.16 8.33 -26.71
CA PHE A 47 8.34 7.65 -26.19
C PHE A 47 8.02 6.23 -25.69
N ALA A 48 7.01 6.11 -24.81
CA ALA A 48 6.60 4.85 -24.19
C ALA A 48 6.17 3.81 -25.23
N SER A 49 5.53 4.23 -26.33
CA SER A 49 5.09 3.34 -27.42
C SER A 49 6.24 2.63 -28.12
N ARG A 50 7.45 3.18 -28.07
CA ARG A 50 8.67 2.63 -28.68
C ARG A 50 9.51 1.80 -27.72
N THR A 51 9.08 1.66 -26.46
CA THR A 51 9.75 0.81 -25.47
C THR A 51 9.27 -0.65 -25.57
N GLU A 52 9.94 -1.53 -24.85
CA GLU A 52 9.49 -2.93 -24.70
C GLU A 52 8.06 -3.07 -24.16
N PHE A 53 7.56 -2.07 -23.43
CA PHE A 53 6.20 -2.07 -22.89
C PHE A 53 5.14 -1.67 -23.92
N GLY A 54 5.51 -0.94 -24.97
CA GLY A 54 4.61 -0.48 -26.03
C GLY A 54 3.55 0.54 -25.61
N LYS A 55 3.58 0.99 -24.35
CA LYS A 55 2.63 1.94 -23.74
C LYS A 55 3.16 2.50 -22.42
N PRO A 56 2.58 3.60 -21.89
CA PRO A 56 3.03 4.17 -20.63
C PRO A 56 2.98 3.19 -19.47
N LEU A 57 4.08 3.08 -18.75
CA LEU A 57 4.18 2.33 -17.50
C LEU A 57 3.70 3.22 -16.34
N VAL A 58 2.88 2.67 -15.47
CA VAL A 58 2.49 3.36 -14.23
C VAL A 58 3.67 3.49 -13.30
N ASN A 59 3.82 4.67 -12.69
CA ASN A 59 4.85 4.93 -11.69
C ASN A 59 4.71 3.96 -10.51
N SER A 60 5.75 3.21 -10.22
CA SER A 60 5.73 2.17 -9.19
C SER A 60 5.46 2.72 -7.79
N LEU A 61 5.88 3.95 -7.49
CA LEU A 61 5.59 4.60 -6.21
C LEU A 61 4.12 5.00 -6.09
N PHE A 62 3.43 5.31 -7.20
CA PHE A 62 1.98 5.44 -7.19
C PHE A 62 1.32 4.10 -6.82
N THR A 63 1.74 3.00 -7.46
CA THR A 63 1.23 1.66 -7.15
C THR A 63 1.44 1.29 -5.68
N LEU A 64 2.63 1.57 -5.13
CA LEU A 64 2.94 1.36 -3.72
C LEU A 64 2.03 2.20 -2.81
N GLY A 65 1.87 3.49 -3.12
CA GLY A 65 1.00 4.38 -2.37
C GLY A 65 -0.47 3.95 -2.40
N LEU A 66 -0.97 3.54 -3.57
CA LEU A 66 -2.34 3.03 -3.73
C LEU A 66 -2.56 1.73 -2.94
N MET A 67 -1.60 0.80 -2.98
CA MET A 67 -1.62 -0.44 -2.20
C MET A 67 -1.77 -0.17 -0.69
N ILE A 68 -0.95 0.73 -0.16
CA ILE A 68 -1.05 1.13 1.26
C ILE A 68 -2.37 1.85 1.52
N GLY A 69 -2.76 2.81 0.66
CA GLY A 69 -3.98 3.59 0.82
C GLY A 69 -5.25 2.73 0.93
N ILE A 70 -5.39 1.73 0.06
CA ILE A 70 -6.52 0.79 0.10
C ILE A 70 -6.55 0.00 1.41
N SER A 71 -5.39 -0.38 1.95
CA SER A 71 -5.31 -1.15 3.19
C SER A 71 -5.74 -0.36 4.44
N VAL A 72 -5.71 0.97 4.39
CA VAL A 72 -5.95 1.83 5.56
C VAL A 72 -7.33 1.64 6.16
N GLY A 73 -8.38 1.55 5.31
CA GLY A 73 -9.77 1.52 5.76
C GLY A 73 -10.07 0.41 6.75
N ASP A 74 -9.58 -0.79 6.48
CA ASP A 74 -9.86 -1.99 7.26
C ASP A 74 -8.82 -2.25 8.36
N THR A 75 -7.66 -1.59 8.29
CA THR A 75 -6.55 -1.89 9.21
C THR A 75 -6.22 -0.75 10.15
N THR A 76 -5.89 0.43 9.62
CA THR A 76 -5.18 1.46 10.40
C THR A 76 -5.88 2.81 10.48
N LEU A 77 -7.10 2.95 9.94
CA LEU A 77 -7.82 4.21 9.88
C LEU A 77 -8.12 4.79 11.29
N GLY A 78 -7.48 5.90 11.61
CA GLY A 78 -7.67 6.60 12.89
C GLY A 78 -7.00 5.92 14.10
N THR A 79 -6.28 4.81 13.91
CA THR A 79 -5.61 4.05 14.98
C THR A 79 -4.09 4.01 14.83
N THR A 80 -3.56 4.46 13.70
CA THR A 80 -2.12 4.58 13.45
C THR A 80 -1.55 5.84 14.09
N VAL A 81 -0.39 5.70 14.74
CA VAL A 81 0.47 6.81 15.16
C VAL A 81 1.38 7.25 14.01
N GLY A 82 1.97 6.30 13.29
CA GLY A 82 2.84 6.58 12.17
C GLY A 82 3.39 5.33 11.48
N ASN A 83 3.88 5.54 10.27
CA ASN A 83 4.63 4.55 9.51
C ASN A 83 6.11 4.61 9.93
N LEU A 84 6.67 3.50 10.39
CA LEU A 84 8.07 3.44 10.84
C LEU A 84 9.04 3.09 9.72
N GLY A 85 8.56 2.42 8.68
CA GLY A 85 9.39 2.03 7.55
C GLY A 85 8.78 0.91 6.71
N MET A 86 9.45 0.65 5.59
CA MET A 86 9.11 -0.43 4.67
C MET A 86 10.38 -1.16 4.26
N THR A 87 10.27 -2.48 4.12
CA THR A 87 11.31 -3.37 3.60
C THR A 87 10.73 -4.28 2.52
N ASP A 88 11.60 -5.00 1.83
CA ASP A 88 11.22 -5.98 0.81
C ASP A 88 10.25 -5.43 -0.25
N VAL A 89 10.41 -4.17 -0.61
CA VAL A 89 9.60 -3.52 -1.64
C VAL A 89 10.01 -4.07 -3.01
N ARG A 90 9.07 -4.68 -3.72
CA ARG A 90 9.27 -5.24 -5.06
C ARG A 90 8.07 -4.97 -5.95
N PHE A 91 8.32 -4.90 -7.26
CA PHE A 91 7.34 -4.70 -8.32
C PHE A 91 7.49 -5.82 -9.37
N PRO A 92 6.95 -7.02 -9.11
CA PRO A 92 7.21 -8.20 -9.95
C PRO A 92 6.65 -8.09 -11.37
N HIS A 93 5.52 -7.39 -11.54
CA HIS A 93 4.89 -7.16 -12.84
C HIS A 93 4.55 -5.68 -13.04
N PRO A 94 4.63 -5.18 -14.28
CA PRO A 94 4.26 -3.81 -14.59
C PRO A 94 2.76 -3.56 -14.42
N VAL A 95 2.41 -2.31 -14.08
CA VAL A 95 1.04 -1.82 -14.07
C VAL A 95 0.87 -0.84 -15.22
N PHE A 96 -0.27 -0.91 -15.90
CA PHE A 96 -0.63 -0.03 -17.00
C PHE A 96 -1.95 0.69 -16.74
N HIS A 97 -2.19 1.79 -17.47
CA HIS A 97 -3.49 2.45 -17.45
C HIS A 97 -4.58 1.45 -17.83
N GLY A 98 -5.65 1.41 -17.05
CA GLY A 98 -6.76 0.46 -17.22
C GLY A 98 -6.63 -0.81 -16.36
N ASP A 99 -5.49 -1.10 -15.77
CA ASP A 99 -5.39 -2.20 -14.80
C ASP A 99 -6.18 -1.88 -13.53
N THR A 100 -6.90 -2.87 -13.02
CA THR A 100 -7.67 -2.77 -11.78
C THR A 100 -6.99 -3.54 -10.68
N LEU A 101 -6.59 -2.83 -9.63
CA LEU A 101 -5.85 -3.38 -8.51
C LEU A 101 -6.77 -3.78 -7.36
N HIS A 102 -6.44 -4.89 -6.70
CA HIS A 102 -6.99 -5.31 -5.42
C HIS A 102 -5.84 -5.70 -4.49
N ILE A 103 -6.09 -5.61 -3.19
CA ILE A 103 -5.03 -5.62 -2.19
C ILE A 103 -5.33 -6.69 -1.14
N ARG A 104 -4.28 -7.38 -0.72
CA ARG A 104 -4.26 -8.27 0.43
C ARG A 104 -3.25 -7.78 1.45
N THR A 105 -3.62 -7.81 2.72
CA THR A 105 -2.73 -7.52 3.83
C THR A 105 -2.70 -8.70 4.79
N THR A 106 -1.49 -9.10 5.21
CA THR A 106 -1.27 -10.15 6.21
C THR A 106 -0.52 -9.57 7.40
N VAL A 107 -0.95 -9.84 8.60
CA VAL A 107 -0.24 -9.50 9.84
C VAL A 107 0.90 -10.50 10.04
N LEU A 108 2.14 -10.03 9.97
CA LEU A 108 3.32 -10.89 10.15
C LEU A 108 3.73 -11.01 11.61
N THR A 109 3.86 -9.87 12.28
CA THR A 109 4.25 -9.82 13.68
C THR A 109 3.55 -8.67 14.40
N ARG A 110 3.46 -8.77 15.72
CA ARG A 110 3.11 -7.65 16.59
C ARG A 110 3.95 -7.67 17.86
N ARG A 111 4.34 -6.51 18.32
CA ARG A 111 5.06 -6.35 19.59
C ARG A 111 4.73 -5.04 20.26
N GLU A 112 4.77 -5.02 21.57
CA GLU A 112 4.61 -3.78 22.33
C GLU A 112 5.79 -2.82 22.09
N SER A 113 5.50 -1.52 22.14
CA SER A 113 6.54 -0.50 22.11
C SER A 113 7.29 -0.48 23.45
N LYS A 114 8.61 -0.56 23.41
CA LYS A 114 9.45 -0.50 24.63
C LYS A 114 9.44 0.88 25.28
N SER A 115 9.26 1.94 24.49
CA SER A 115 9.35 3.34 24.95
C SER A 115 7.98 4.02 25.09
N ARG A 116 6.90 3.40 24.61
CA ARG A 116 5.57 4.00 24.55
C ARG A 116 4.51 2.99 25.02
N PRO A 117 4.17 2.95 26.32
CA PRO A 117 3.32 1.90 26.92
C PRO A 117 1.92 1.79 26.30
N THR A 118 1.39 2.90 25.74
CA THR A 118 0.07 2.95 25.09
C THR A 118 0.08 2.59 23.61
N GLN A 119 1.22 2.10 23.10
CA GLN A 119 1.42 1.84 21.68
C GLN A 119 2.09 0.49 21.46
N GLY A 120 1.93 -0.05 20.26
CA GLY A 120 2.62 -1.24 19.81
C GLY A 120 2.98 -1.13 18.33
N ILE A 121 3.83 -2.02 17.87
CA ILE A 121 4.26 -2.09 16.48
C ILE A 121 3.64 -3.33 15.85
N VAL A 122 2.99 -3.13 14.71
CA VAL A 122 2.45 -4.22 13.88
C VAL A 122 3.22 -4.22 12.56
N GLU A 123 3.67 -5.40 12.16
CA GLU A 123 4.30 -5.61 10.88
C GLU A 123 3.33 -6.29 9.92
N PHE A 124 3.13 -5.66 8.78
CA PHE A 124 2.22 -6.10 7.73
C PHE A 124 2.98 -6.47 6.47
N LYS A 125 2.59 -7.57 5.83
CA LYS A 125 2.88 -7.81 4.42
C LYS A 125 1.69 -7.29 3.61
N HIS A 126 1.96 -6.34 2.70
CA HIS A 126 0.98 -5.86 1.73
C HIS A 126 1.31 -6.41 0.35
N GLN A 127 0.29 -6.86 -0.37
CA GLN A 127 0.39 -7.38 -1.74
C GLN A 127 -0.70 -6.74 -2.60
N ALA A 128 -0.31 -6.23 -3.76
CA ALA A 128 -1.23 -5.73 -4.76
C ALA A 128 -1.25 -6.68 -5.96
N PHE A 129 -2.44 -6.97 -6.44
CA PHE A 129 -2.67 -7.81 -7.60
C PHE A 129 -3.49 -7.03 -8.65
N ASN A 130 -3.24 -7.30 -9.92
CA ASN A 130 -4.08 -6.78 -11.00
C ASN A 130 -5.32 -7.67 -11.22
N GLN A 131 -6.12 -7.36 -12.24
CA GLN A 131 -7.35 -8.10 -12.57
C GLN A 131 -7.10 -9.54 -13.09
N ARG A 132 -5.85 -9.91 -13.34
CA ARG A 132 -5.41 -11.26 -13.76
C ARG A 132 -4.77 -12.03 -12.60
N ASP A 133 -4.87 -11.52 -11.37
CA ASP A 133 -4.24 -12.04 -10.16
C ASP A 133 -2.69 -12.11 -10.23
N GLU A 134 -2.07 -11.29 -11.10
CA GLU A 134 -0.62 -11.12 -11.12
C GLU A 134 -0.20 -10.15 -10.01
N GLU A 135 0.79 -10.54 -9.19
CA GLU A 135 1.34 -9.68 -8.14
C GLU A 135 2.12 -8.52 -8.77
N VAL A 136 1.68 -7.30 -8.57
CA VAL A 136 2.27 -6.08 -9.16
C VAL A 136 3.08 -5.25 -8.17
N ALA A 137 2.81 -5.41 -6.88
CA ALA A 137 3.60 -4.80 -5.82
C ALA A 137 3.52 -5.63 -4.54
N VAL A 138 4.59 -5.64 -3.77
CA VAL A 138 4.66 -6.24 -2.44
C VAL A 138 5.60 -5.43 -1.55
N CYS A 139 5.28 -5.30 -0.27
CA CYS A 139 6.19 -4.78 0.73
C CYS A 139 5.87 -5.31 2.13
N THR A 140 6.86 -5.25 3.01
CA THR A 140 6.70 -5.40 4.45
C THR A 140 6.72 -4.02 5.10
N ARG A 141 5.68 -3.66 5.85
CA ARG A 141 5.54 -2.34 6.49
C ARG A 141 5.43 -2.48 8.00
N GLN A 142 6.16 -1.66 8.75
CA GLN A 142 6.02 -1.53 10.20
C GLN A 142 5.23 -0.27 10.53
N ALA A 143 4.11 -0.43 11.22
CA ALA A 143 3.26 0.66 11.68
C ALA A 143 3.24 0.73 13.21
N LEU A 144 3.40 1.94 13.74
CA LEU A 144 3.19 2.22 15.15
C LEU A 144 1.70 2.49 15.37
N MET A 145 1.07 1.69 16.21
CA MET A 145 -0.37 1.66 16.43
C MET A 145 -0.72 2.04 17.86
N HIS A 146 -1.85 2.73 18.05
CA HIS A 146 -2.42 2.91 19.38
C HIS A 146 -2.96 1.59 19.92
N LYS A 147 -2.78 1.35 21.22
CA LYS A 147 -3.57 0.38 21.96
C LYS A 147 -4.98 0.93 22.20
N ARG A 148 -5.94 0.06 22.40
CA ARG A 148 -7.30 0.45 22.73
C ARG A 148 -7.28 1.28 24.01
N PRO A 149 -7.90 2.49 24.04
CA PRO A 149 -8.02 3.26 25.27
C PRO A 149 -8.72 2.44 26.35
N GLN A 150 -8.10 2.34 27.53
CA GLN A 150 -8.78 1.78 28.68
C GLN A 150 -9.93 2.71 29.05
N LYS A 151 -11.13 2.16 29.23
CA LYS A 151 -12.24 2.93 29.79
C LYS A 151 -11.79 3.45 31.15
N ALA A 152 -11.85 4.77 31.34
CA ALA A 152 -11.73 5.33 32.70
C ALA A 152 -12.78 4.65 33.56
N ALA A 153 -12.33 4.09 34.69
CA ALA A 153 -13.21 3.49 35.69
C ALA A 153 -14.09 4.55 36.35
#